data_4708573b842b7a8264d560c07618f63d
#
_entry.id   4708573b842b7a8264d560c07618f63d
#
_cell.length_a   1.000
_cell.length_b   1.000
_cell.length_c   1.000
_cell.angle_alpha   90.00
_cell.angle_beta   90.00
_cell.angle_gamma   90.00
#
_symmetry.space_group_name_H-M   'P 1'
#
loop_
_entity.id
_entity.type
_entity.pdbx_description
1 polymer ?
#
loop_
_entity_poly.entity_id
_entity_poly.type
_entity_poly.pdbx_seq_one_letter_code
_entity_poly.pdbx_strand_id
1 'polypeptide(L)'
;LQVLGYIIDCYWENVIPQKNPFKLFLFVAYFPQLTTGPISRYGQLETLYDRHKFEYQNIAFGAQRILWGFTKKIVLAERIGIIVSGINAAPSTYTGFYSWLAILLYPLQMYADFSGCMDIVLGTSELFGIKLAENFNNPFFSRTSQEFWQRWHITLGTWAKDYVLYPLLKSKLMIKFGKFTKKNFG
;
A
#
# COMPACT_ATOMS: atom_id res chain seq x y z
N LEU A 1 1.94 11.41 -1.48
CA LEU A 1 3.20 10.63 -1.59
C LEU A 1 3.61 10.42 -3.05
N GLN A 2 2.70 10.10 -3.96
CA GLN A 2 2.95 9.83 -5.38
C GLN A 2 3.58 11.04 -6.09
N VAL A 3 2.99 12.23 -5.96
CA VAL A 3 3.51 13.49 -6.53
C VAL A 3 4.87 13.83 -5.94
N LEU A 4 5.03 13.67 -4.63
CA LEU A 4 6.31 13.92 -3.96
C LEU A 4 7.41 12.98 -4.49
N GLY A 5 7.10 11.70 -4.66
CA GLY A 5 8.03 10.75 -5.29
C GLY A 5 8.43 11.17 -6.70
N TYR A 6 7.47 11.60 -7.52
CA TYR A 6 7.76 12.09 -8.87
C TYR A 6 8.69 13.31 -8.88
N ILE A 7 8.45 14.30 -7.99
CA ILE A 7 9.32 15.49 -7.89
C ILE A 7 10.75 15.11 -7.49
N ILE A 8 10.87 14.21 -6.51
CA ILE A 8 12.17 13.71 -6.05
C ILE A 8 12.89 12.92 -7.16
N ASP A 9 12.17 12.06 -7.88
CA ASP A 9 12.75 11.29 -9.00
C ASP A 9 13.22 12.20 -10.13
N CYS A 10 12.48 13.26 -10.45
CA CYS A 10 12.94 14.28 -11.40
C CYS A 10 14.17 15.02 -10.88
N TYR A 11 14.22 15.37 -9.60
CA TYR A 11 15.37 16.05 -8.99
C TYR A 11 16.63 15.16 -8.97
N TRP A 12 16.46 13.86 -8.80
CA TRP A 12 17.54 12.87 -8.83
C TRP A 12 17.89 12.40 -10.25
N GLU A 13 17.25 12.96 -11.26
CA GLU A 13 17.44 12.58 -12.66
C GLU A 13 17.09 11.11 -12.97
N ASN A 14 16.32 10.45 -12.09
CA ASN A 14 15.84 9.09 -12.30
C ASN A 14 14.72 9.03 -13.36
N VAL A 15 13.99 10.14 -13.53
CA VAL A 15 12.86 10.26 -14.46
C VAL A 15 12.98 11.58 -15.23
N ILE A 16 12.77 11.52 -16.55
CA ILE A 16 12.71 12.73 -17.39
C ILE A 16 11.39 13.45 -17.08
N PRO A 17 11.41 14.76 -16.74
CA PRO A 17 10.21 15.50 -16.42
C PRO A 17 9.19 15.47 -17.58
N GLN A 18 7.95 15.14 -17.25
CA GLN A 18 6.85 15.11 -18.23
C GLN A 18 6.49 16.52 -18.68
N LYS A 19 6.68 16.80 -19.97
CA LYS A 19 6.38 18.11 -20.57
C LYS A 19 4.89 18.32 -20.84
N ASN A 20 4.11 17.24 -20.97
CA ASN A 20 2.68 17.33 -21.24
C ASN A 20 1.90 17.37 -19.91
N PRO A 21 1.25 18.50 -19.57
CA PRO A 21 0.54 18.65 -18.31
C PRO A 21 -0.66 17.70 -18.18
N PHE A 22 -1.31 17.34 -19.29
CA PHE A 22 -2.44 16.40 -19.26
C PHE A 22 -1.99 14.98 -18.92
N LYS A 23 -0.83 14.55 -19.39
CA LYS A 23 -0.26 13.25 -19.02
C LYS A 23 0.12 13.26 -17.54
N LEU A 24 0.76 14.31 -17.05
CA LEU A 24 1.08 14.43 -15.63
C LEU A 24 -0.18 14.45 -14.76
N PHE A 25 -1.20 15.20 -15.19
CA PHE A 25 -2.50 15.21 -14.50
C PHE A 25 -3.13 13.83 -14.46
N LEU A 26 -3.13 13.08 -15.57
CA LEU A 26 -3.66 11.71 -15.61
C LEU A 26 -2.94 10.79 -14.62
N PHE A 27 -1.62 10.89 -14.52
CA PHE A 27 -0.83 10.13 -13.53
C PHE A 27 -1.23 10.46 -12.09
N VAL A 28 -1.40 11.75 -11.78
CA VAL A 28 -1.75 12.20 -10.43
C VAL A 28 -3.19 11.88 -10.08
N ALA A 29 -4.10 12.07 -11.03
CA ALA A 29 -5.54 11.93 -10.84
C ALA A 29 -6.09 10.57 -11.32
N TYR A 30 -5.24 9.56 -11.47
CA TYR A 30 -5.67 8.22 -11.87
C TYR A 30 -6.67 7.65 -10.86
N PHE A 31 -7.94 7.64 -11.25
CA PHE A 31 -9.05 7.49 -10.34
C PHE A 31 -9.05 6.21 -9.49
N PRO A 32 -8.57 5.02 -9.97
CA PRO A 32 -8.61 3.82 -9.14
C PRO A 32 -7.75 3.93 -7.88
N GLN A 33 -6.64 4.68 -7.95
CA GLN A 33 -5.69 4.81 -6.83
C GLN A 33 -5.75 6.16 -6.11
N LEU A 34 -6.67 7.07 -6.47
CA LEU A 34 -6.68 8.44 -5.98
C LEU A 34 -6.87 8.54 -4.47
N THR A 35 -7.79 7.76 -3.90
CA THR A 35 -8.12 7.79 -2.47
C THR A 35 -7.40 6.69 -1.68
N THR A 36 -7.42 5.48 -2.18
CA THR A 36 -6.91 4.29 -1.49
C THR A 36 -6.32 3.35 -2.52
N GLY A 37 -5.05 3.49 -2.83
CA GLY A 37 -4.40 2.64 -3.83
C GLY A 37 -2.92 2.46 -3.56
N PRO A 38 -2.27 1.59 -4.36
CA PRO A 38 -0.83 1.46 -4.28
C PRO A 38 -0.15 2.79 -4.61
N ILE A 39 0.95 3.09 -3.92
CA ILE A 39 1.76 4.27 -4.21
C ILE A 39 2.62 3.95 -5.43
N SER A 40 2.09 4.23 -6.61
CA SER A 40 2.77 3.96 -7.88
C SER A 40 3.82 5.02 -8.19
N ARG A 41 4.93 4.59 -8.77
CA ARG A 41 5.95 5.51 -9.31
C ARG A 41 5.60 5.89 -10.74
N TYR A 42 6.09 7.05 -11.18
CA TYR A 42 5.80 7.57 -12.52
C TYR A 42 6.13 6.54 -13.62
N GLY A 43 7.33 5.95 -13.59
CA GLY A 43 7.74 4.94 -14.57
C GLY A 43 6.92 3.64 -14.54
N GLN A 44 6.26 3.32 -13.42
CA GLN A 44 5.39 2.13 -13.33
C GLN A 44 4.04 2.32 -14.04
N LEU A 45 3.64 3.56 -14.26
CA LEU A 45 2.35 3.92 -14.86
C LEU A 45 2.50 4.52 -16.28
N GLU A 46 3.65 4.34 -16.93
CA GLU A 46 3.81 4.77 -18.32
C GLU A 46 2.81 4.12 -19.27
N THR A 47 2.39 2.89 -18.96
CA THR A 47 1.33 2.19 -19.70
C THR A 47 -0.01 2.92 -19.69
N LEU A 48 -0.26 3.86 -18.75
CA LEU A 48 -1.45 4.73 -18.77
C LEU A 48 -1.62 5.51 -20.08
N TYR A 49 -0.51 5.77 -20.78
CA TYR A 49 -0.49 6.60 -22.00
C TYR A 49 -0.61 5.78 -23.27
N ASP A 50 -0.62 4.46 -23.15
CA ASP A 50 -0.71 3.56 -24.28
C ASP A 50 -2.18 3.32 -24.69
N ARG A 51 -2.36 2.81 -25.91
CA ARG A 51 -3.69 2.35 -26.34
C ARG A 51 -3.97 0.99 -25.73
N HIS A 52 -4.93 0.96 -24.82
CA HIS A 52 -5.38 -0.30 -24.22
C HIS A 52 -6.38 -1.00 -25.15
N LYS A 53 -6.10 -2.28 -25.42
CA LYS A 53 -7.07 -3.14 -26.11
C LYS A 53 -8.05 -3.71 -25.10
N PHE A 54 -9.28 -3.80 -25.52
CA PHE A 54 -10.31 -4.47 -24.74
C PHE A 54 -10.07 -5.99 -24.79
N GLU A 55 -9.63 -6.57 -23.70
CA GLU A 55 -9.37 -8.00 -23.59
C GLU A 55 -10.33 -8.62 -22.57
N TYR A 56 -11.04 -9.67 -23.00
CA TYR A 56 -12.00 -10.37 -22.13
C TYR A 56 -11.36 -10.88 -20.84
N GLN A 57 -10.11 -11.34 -20.92
CA GLN A 57 -9.38 -11.84 -19.74
C GLN A 57 -9.20 -10.77 -18.68
N ASN A 58 -8.82 -9.56 -19.06
CA ASN A 58 -8.63 -8.43 -18.12
C ASN A 58 -9.96 -8.09 -17.43
N ILE A 59 -11.08 -8.17 -18.13
CA ILE A 59 -12.40 -7.93 -17.56
C ILE A 59 -12.77 -9.05 -16.59
N ALA A 60 -12.59 -10.29 -16.99
CA ALA A 60 -12.95 -11.44 -16.15
C ALA A 60 -12.13 -11.45 -14.85
N PHE A 61 -10.81 -11.27 -14.94
CA PHE A 61 -9.94 -11.22 -13.76
C PHE A 61 -10.17 -9.97 -12.91
N GLY A 62 -10.32 -8.81 -13.54
CA GLY A 62 -10.62 -7.56 -12.83
C GLY A 62 -11.94 -7.64 -12.07
N ALA A 63 -13.01 -8.15 -12.70
CA ALA A 63 -14.30 -8.33 -12.05
C ALA A 63 -14.26 -9.33 -10.89
N GLN A 64 -13.60 -10.49 -11.08
CA GLN A 64 -13.40 -11.48 -10.01
C GLN A 64 -12.65 -10.86 -8.82
N ARG A 65 -11.61 -10.07 -9.10
CA ARG A 65 -10.83 -9.42 -8.07
C ARG A 65 -11.63 -8.36 -7.30
N ILE A 66 -12.45 -7.58 -7.99
CA ILE A 66 -13.37 -6.61 -7.37
C ILE A 66 -14.35 -7.34 -6.45
N LEU A 67 -14.98 -8.42 -6.92
CA LEU A 67 -15.90 -9.21 -6.09
C LEU A 67 -15.22 -9.80 -4.85
N TRP A 68 -13.99 -10.28 -5.00
CA TRP A 68 -13.20 -10.77 -3.88
C TRP A 68 -12.86 -9.66 -2.88
N GLY A 69 -12.52 -8.47 -3.36
CA GLY A 69 -12.30 -7.28 -2.55
C GLY A 69 -13.55 -6.90 -1.73
N PHE A 70 -14.71 -6.84 -2.37
CA PHE A 70 -15.98 -6.61 -1.66
C PHE A 70 -16.30 -7.70 -0.66
N THR A 71 -16.04 -8.96 -0.96
CA THR A 71 -16.21 -10.08 -0.02
C THR A 71 -15.36 -9.87 1.23
N LYS A 72 -14.07 -9.54 1.08
CA LYS A 72 -13.20 -9.24 2.21
C LYS A 72 -13.71 -8.05 3.03
N LYS A 73 -14.16 -7.00 2.39
CA LYS A 73 -14.61 -5.79 3.05
C LYS A 73 -15.94 -5.98 3.78
N ILE A 74 -16.96 -6.44 3.08
CA ILE A 74 -18.34 -6.49 3.59
C ILE A 74 -18.55 -7.74 4.46
N VAL A 75 -18.09 -8.91 4.00
CA VAL A 75 -18.36 -10.17 4.71
C VAL A 75 -17.41 -10.40 5.87
N LEU A 76 -16.11 -10.06 5.72
CA LEU A 76 -15.13 -10.30 6.77
C LEU A 76 -14.90 -9.06 7.64
N ALA A 77 -14.46 -7.94 7.06
CA ALA A 77 -14.02 -6.79 7.84
C ALA A 77 -15.16 -6.15 8.62
N GLU A 78 -16.32 -5.91 8.00
CA GLU A 78 -17.46 -5.30 8.70
C GLU A 78 -18.00 -6.21 9.79
N ARG A 79 -18.10 -7.53 9.57
CA ARG A 79 -18.61 -8.46 10.60
C ARG A 79 -17.66 -8.57 11.80
N ILE A 80 -16.35 -8.67 11.54
CA ILE A 80 -15.36 -8.64 12.61
C ILE A 80 -15.39 -7.28 13.32
N GLY A 81 -15.55 -6.17 12.55
CA GLY A 81 -15.64 -4.83 13.09
C GLY A 81 -16.77 -4.60 14.06
N ILE A 82 -17.95 -5.18 13.82
CA ILE A 82 -19.10 -5.14 14.76
C ILE A 82 -18.72 -5.80 16.09
N ILE A 83 -18.04 -6.95 16.04
CA ILE A 83 -17.62 -7.66 17.26
C ILE A 83 -16.58 -6.84 18.03
N VAL A 84 -15.54 -6.36 17.35
CA VAL A 84 -14.46 -5.59 17.97
C VAL A 84 -14.98 -4.28 18.56
N SER A 85 -15.82 -3.55 17.82
CA SER A 85 -16.41 -2.29 18.29
C SER A 85 -17.37 -2.51 19.45
N GLY A 86 -18.16 -3.58 19.44
CA GLY A 86 -19.06 -3.94 20.54
C GLY A 86 -18.29 -4.23 21.83
N ILE A 87 -17.19 -4.97 21.75
CA ILE A 87 -16.33 -5.24 22.92
C ILE A 87 -15.72 -3.93 23.45
N ASN A 88 -15.19 -3.09 22.55
CA ASN A 88 -14.54 -1.84 22.93
C ASN A 88 -15.52 -0.77 23.46
N ALA A 89 -16.79 -0.84 23.11
CA ALA A 89 -17.81 0.09 23.58
C ALA A 89 -18.21 -0.14 25.07
N ALA A 90 -18.00 -1.34 25.60
CA ALA A 90 -18.38 -1.69 26.98
C ALA A 90 -17.23 -2.44 27.71
N PRO A 91 -16.08 -1.80 27.97
CA PRO A 91 -14.90 -2.44 28.52
C PRO A 91 -15.07 -2.95 29.95
N SER A 92 -16.02 -2.40 30.71
CA SER A 92 -16.38 -2.88 32.03
C SER A 92 -17.18 -4.19 32.01
N THR A 93 -17.92 -4.44 30.94
CA THR A 93 -18.74 -5.66 30.76
C THR A 93 -17.94 -6.77 30.09
N TYR A 94 -17.13 -6.40 29.07
CA TYR A 94 -16.35 -7.35 28.32
C TYR A 94 -14.87 -7.33 28.77
N THR A 95 -14.60 -8.07 29.85
CA THR A 95 -13.25 -8.17 30.44
C THR A 95 -12.58 -9.50 30.14
N GLY A 96 -11.28 -9.59 30.43
CA GLY A 96 -10.52 -10.84 30.36
C GLY A 96 -10.47 -11.42 28.93
N PHE A 97 -11.14 -12.54 28.71
CA PHE A 97 -11.16 -13.26 27.42
C PHE A 97 -11.61 -12.38 26.24
N TYR A 98 -12.62 -11.54 26.44
CA TYR A 98 -13.15 -10.67 25.40
C TYR A 98 -12.12 -9.62 24.94
N SER A 99 -11.31 -9.10 25.85
CA SER A 99 -10.22 -8.17 25.51
C SER A 99 -9.18 -8.85 24.63
N TRP A 100 -8.78 -10.08 24.95
CA TRP A 100 -7.89 -10.85 24.09
C TRP A 100 -8.50 -11.15 22.73
N LEU A 101 -9.79 -11.47 22.69
CA LEU A 101 -10.51 -11.70 21.44
C LEU A 101 -10.48 -10.44 20.54
N ALA A 102 -10.74 -9.26 21.12
CA ALA A 102 -10.69 -8.00 20.38
C ALA A 102 -9.28 -7.72 19.83
N ILE A 103 -8.22 -7.94 20.63
CA ILE A 103 -6.81 -7.76 20.22
C ILE A 103 -6.45 -8.69 19.04
N LEU A 104 -6.93 -9.93 19.04
CA LEU A 104 -6.63 -10.87 17.94
C LEU A 104 -7.47 -10.61 16.69
N LEU A 105 -8.73 -10.19 16.85
CA LEU A 105 -9.62 -9.91 15.73
C LEU A 105 -9.32 -8.59 15.03
N TYR A 106 -8.85 -7.57 15.75
CA TYR A 106 -8.57 -6.25 15.17
C TYR A 106 -7.56 -6.26 14.03
N PRO A 107 -6.39 -6.94 14.12
CA PRO A 107 -5.46 -7.05 12.98
C PRO A 107 -6.08 -7.78 11.78
N LEU A 108 -6.92 -8.80 12.00
CA LEU A 108 -7.61 -9.52 10.94
C LEU A 108 -8.64 -8.61 10.24
N GLN A 109 -9.40 -7.84 11.03
CA GLN A 109 -10.32 -6.83 10.52
C GLN A 109 -9.59 -5.80 9.64
N MET A 110 -8.50 -5.22 10.17
CA MET A 110 -7.69 -4.22 9.45
C MET A 110 -7.13 -4.77 8.14
N TYR A 111 -6.65 -6.01 8.17
CA TYR A 111 -6.15 -6.68 6.97
C TYR A 111 -7.25 -6.92 5.94
N ALA A 112 -8.39 -7.44 6.37
CA ALA A 112 -9.51 -7.72 5.47
C ALA A 112 -10.06 -6.43 4.84
N ASP A 113 -10.21 -5.36 5.62
CA ASP A 113 -10.67 -4.06 5.12
C ASP A 113 -9.68 -3.45 4.13
N PHE A 114 -8.41 -3.34 4.52
CA PHE A 114 -7.41 -2.68 3.69
C PHE A 114 -7.04 -3.51 2.45
N SER A 115 -6.82 -4.82 2.59
CA SER A 115 -6.54 -5.67 1.43
C SER A 115 -7.74 -5.80 0.50
N GLY A 116 -8.97 -5.75 1.04
CA GLY A 116 -10.19 -5.69 0.25
C GLY A 116 -10.30 -4.43 -0.59
N CYS A 117 -10.02 -3.26 0.00
CA CYS A 117 -9.92 -2.00 -0.76
C CYS A 117 -8.85 -2.07 -1.87
N MET A 118 -7.68 -2.66 -1.57
CA MET A 118 -6.63 -2.84 -2.58
C MET A 118 -7.08 -3.72 -3.73
N ASP A 119 -7.77 -4.84 -3.46
CA ASP A 119 -8.28 -5.70 -4.53
C ASP A 119 -9.32 -5.01 -5.41
N ILE A 120 -10.20 -4.17 -4.83
CA ILE A 120 -11.15 -3.37 -5.61
C ILE A 120 -10.39 -2.41 -6.53
N VAL A 121 -9.38 -1.72 -6.02
CA VAL A 121 -8.56 -0.76 -6.80
C VAL A 121 -7.79 -1.47 -7.91
N LEU A 122 -7.10 -2.57 -7.59
CA LEU A 122 -6.32 -3.33 -8.57
C LEU A 122 -7.22 -3.96 -9.63
N GLY A 123 -8.34 -4.55 -9.20
CA GLY A 123 -9.32 -5.12 -10.13
C GLY A 123 -9.94 -4.07 -11.05
N THR A 124 -10.28 -2.89 -10.51
CA THR A 124 -10.78 -1.77 -11.31
C THR A 124 -9.77 -1.31 -12.34
N SER A 125 -8.50 -1.20 -11.96
CA SER A 125 -7.42 -0.85 -12.89
C SER A 125 -7.21 -1.91 -13.97
N GLU A 126 -7.33 -3.19 -13.61
CA GLU A 126 -7.18 -4.31 -14.53
C GLU A 126 -8.30 -4.38 -15.59
N LEU A 127 -9.53 -3.90 -15.29
CA LEU A 127 -10.59 -3.75 -16.29
C LEU A 127 -10.15 -2.87 -17.48
N PHE A 128 -9.25 -1.92 -17.23
CA PHE A 128 -8.67 -1.05 -18.25
C PHE A 128 -7.36 -1.59 -18.83
N GLY A 129 -6.94 -2.80 -18.45
CA GLY A 129 -5.68 -3.40 -18.88
C GLY A 129 -4.44 -2.80 -18.21
N ILE A 130 -4.61 -2.05 -17.11
CA ILE A 130 -3.53 -1.39 -16.38
C ILE A 130 -3.24 -2.18 -15.11
N LYS A 131 -2.01 -2.68 -14.99
CA LYS A 131 -1.56 -3.45 -13.83
C LYS A 131 -0.91 -2.53 -12.81
N LEU A 132 -1.47 -2.50 -11.61
CA LEU A 132 -0.90 -1.80 -10.46
C LEU A 132 -0.08 -2.76 -9.58
N ALA A 133 0.80 -2.20 -8.76
CA ALA A 133 1.62 -2.96 -7.83
C ALA A 133 0.79 -3.55 -6.69
N GLU A 134 1.13 -4.78 -6.28
CA GLU A 134 0.51 -5.43 -5.11
C GLU A 134 0.95 -4.76 -3.81
N ASN A 135 0.01 -4.64 -2.86
CA ASN A 135 0.28 -4.07 -1.55
C ASN A 135 0.37 -5.12 -0.43
N PHE A 136 -0.12 -6.32 -0.68
CA PHE A 136 -0.14 -7.39 0.30
C PHE A 136 0.31 -8.72 -0.31
N ASN A 137 1.13 -9.46 0.46
CA ASN A 137 1.55 -10.81 0.10
C ASN A 137 1.53 -11.72 1.33
N ASN A 138 0.33 -12.14 1.75
CA ASN A 138 0.12 -13.06 2.89
C ASN A 138 0.94 -12.68 4.14
N PRO A 139 0.79 -11.47 4.72
CA PRO A 139 1.67 -10.95 5.77
C PRO A 139 1.65 -11.78 7.05
N PHE A 140 0.52 -12.41 7.40
CA PHE A 140 0.40 -13.22 8.62
C PHE A 140 1.15 -14.56 8.57
N PHE A 141 1.63 -14.97 7.39
CA PHE A 141 2.50 -16.15 7.25
C PHE A 141 4.00 -15.82 7.32
N SER A 142 4.34 -14.62 7.77
CA SER A 142 5.72 -14.19 7.95
C SER A 142 6.37 -14.86 9.16
N ARG A 143 7.64 -15.22 9.02
CA ARG A 143 8.42 -15.85 10.10
C ARG A 143 9.14 -14.82 10.98
N THR A 144 9.32 -13.61 10.47
CA THR A 144 10.01 -12.52 11.17
C THR A 144 9.22 -11.22 11.03
N SER A 145 9.42 -10.28 11.98
CA SER A 145 8.84 -8.95 11.90
C SER A 145 9.30 -8.20 10.63
N GLN A 146 10.55 -8.39 10.22
CA GLN A 146 11.07 -7.79 9.00
C GLN A 146 10.33 -8.31 7.76
N GLU A 147 10.10 -9.61 7.67
CA GLU A 147 9.35 -10.25 6.58
C GLU A 147 7.89 -9.78 6.57
N PHE A 148 7.27 -9.60 7.76
CA PHE A 148 5.93 -9.05 7.88
C PHE A 148 5.81 -7.69 7.17
N TRP A 149 6.70 -6.74 7.46
CA TRP A 149 6.69 -5.42 6.85
C TRP A 149 7.07 -5.41 5.37
N GLN A 150 7.75 -6.44 4.85
CA GLN A 150 7.98 -6.63 3.41
C GLN A 150 6.73 -7.15 2.68
N ARG A 151 5.75 -7.71 3.41
CA ARG A 151 4.52 -8.29 2.88
C ARG A 151 3.28 -7.47 3.18
N TRP A 152 3.38 -6.49 4.08
CA TRP A 152 2.33 -5.56 4.49
C TRP A 152 2.56 -4.18 3.90
N HIS A 153 1.55 -3.65 3.19
CA HIS A 153 1.58 -2.32 2.57
C HIS A 153 2.89 -2.05 1.80
N ILE A 154 3.21 -2.95 0.89
CA ILE A 154 4.50 -3.07 0.19
C ILE A 154 4.91 -1.75 -0.47
N THR A 155 3.97 -1.06 -1.13
CA THR A 155 4.28 0.17 -1.86
C THR A 155 4.63 1.34 -0.93
N LEU A 156 4.02 1.42 0.26
CA LEU A 156 4.43 2.40 1.27
C LEU A 156 5.81 2.07 1.83
N GLY A 157 6.05 0.79 2.15
CA GLY A 157 7.35 0.33 2.65
C GLY A 157 8.49 0.63 1.69
N THR A 158 8.31 0.34 0.40
CA THR A 158 9.30 0.64 -0.64
C THR A 158 9.46 2.15 -0.84
N TRP A 159 8.36 2.92 -0.82
CA TRP A 159 8.42 4.38 -0.92
C TRP A 159 9.22 4.99 0.23
N ALA A 160 8.89 4.61 1.47
CA ALA A 160 9.59 5.12 2.66
C ALA A 160 11.08 4.74 2.67
N LYS A 161 11.41 3.53 2.22
CA LYS A 161 12.79 3.06 2.10
C LYS A 161 13.60 3.90 1.11
N ASP A 162 13.03 4.17 -0.08
CA ASP A 162 13.78 4.82 -1.16
C ASP A 162 13.85 6.34 -0.99
N TYR A 163 12.77 6.99 -0.54
CA TYR A 163 12.71 8.45 -0.48
C TYR A 163 13.00 9.03 0.91
N VAL A 164 12.95 8.21 1.97
CA VAL A 164 13.22 8.68 3.33
C VAL A 164 14.46 7.99 3.90
N LEU A 165 14.44 6.66 4.02
CA LEU A 165 15.49 5.92 4.73
C LEU A 165 16.85 6.04 4.04
N TYR A 166 16.94 5.71 2.76
CA TYR A 166 18.21 5.73 2.05
C TYR A 166 18.83 7.14 1.92
N PRO A 167 18.07 8.20 1.59
CA PRO A 167 18.62 9.55 1.61
C PRO A 167 19.09 9.98 3.00
N LEU A 168 18.35 9.62 4.05
CA LEU A 168 18.75 9.90 5.43
C LEU A 168 20.06 9.21 5.78
N LEU A 169 20.18 7.91 5.51
CA LEU A 169 21.40 7.13 5.76
C LEU A 169 22.63 7.67 5.01
N LYS A 170 22.41 8.18 3.79
CA LYS A 170 23.48 8.78 2.96
C LYS A 170 23.79 10.24 3.34
N SER A 171 23.02 10.85 4.25
CA SER A 171 23.23 12.23 4.66
C SER A 171 24.55 12.41 5.40
N LYS A 172 25.16 13.59 5.23
CA LYS A 172 26.42 13.94 5.93
C LYS A 172 26.30 13.83 7.45
N LEU A 173 25.11 14.07 8.00
CA LEU A 173 24.82 14.00 9.43
C LEU A 173 24.87 12.56 9.93
N MET A 174 24.21 11.63 9.26
CA MET A 174 24.21 10.21 9.63
C MET A 174 25.59 9.56 9.44
N ILE A 175 26.32 9.95 8.40
CA ILE A 175 27.71 9.48 8.21
C ILE A 175 28.62 9.96 9.35
N LYS A 176 28.48 11.23 9.77
CA LYS A 176 29.23 11.74 10.95
C LYS A 176 28.84 11.02 12.23
N PHE A 177 27.54 10.80 12.43
CA PHE A 177 27.05 10.08 13.60
C PHE A 177 27.55 8.63 13.63
N GLY A 178 27.51 7.92 12.51
CA GLY A 178 28.07 6.56 12.40
C GLY A 178 29.57 6.49 12.67
N LYS A 179 30.36 7.50 12.23
CA LYS A 179 31.78 7.59 12.55
C LYS A 179 32.03 7.88 14.07
N PHE A 180 31.18 8.72 14.67
CA PHE A 180 31.22 9.03 16.09
C PHE A 180 30.90 7.81 16.96
N THR A 181 29.84 7.08 16.65
CA THR A 181 29.46 5.86 17.39
C THR A 181 30.52 4.77 17.27
N LYS A 182 31.04 4.55 16.06
CA LYS A 182 32.13 3.56 15.86
C LYS A 182 33.42 3.92 16.60
N LYS A 183 33.70 5.22 16.77
CA LYS A 183 34.90 5.68 17.52
C LYS A 183 34.75 5.51 19.02
N ASN A 184 33.53 5.65 19.58
CA ASN A 184 33.31 5.68 21.02
C ASN A 184 32.73 4.37 21.59
N PHE A 185 32.14 3.52 20.79
CA PHE A 185 31.41 2.32 21.23
C PHE A 185 31.76 1.05 20.42
N GLY A 186 32.58 1.12 19.41
CA GLY A 186 33.12 0.01 18.62
C GLY A 186 34.60 -0.13 18.87
#